data_acf43ff326f4bacdb989df5de45f592a
#
_entry.id   acf43ff326f4bacdb989df5de45f592a
#
_cell.length_a   1.000
_cell.length_b   1.000
_cell.length_c   1.000
_cell.angle_alpha   90.00
_cell.angle_beta   90.00
_cell.angle_gamma   90.00
#
_symmetry.space_group_name_H-M   'P 1'
#
loop_
_entity.id
_entity.type
_entity.pdbx_description
1 polymer ?
#
loop_
_entity_poly.entity_id
_entity_poly.type
_entity_poly.pdbx_seq_one_letter_code
_entity_poly.pdbx_strand_id
1 'polypeptide(L)'
;MKKKDFSTIALIIVFFVGVSVLLYPTVSDYWNSLHQSQAIATYADSVENMDEQDYEKLWDAAVSYNQKLFQSGHGLGLKDEEKEEYNELLDVSGTGIMSYVEIPKIKCSLPIYHGTDEGVLQIAVGHIEGSSLPVGGLNTHCVLSGHRGLPSAKLFSNLDKLEEGDIL
;
A
#
# COMPACT_ATOMS: atom_id res chain seq x y z
N MET A 1 -0.62 -49.15 20.10
CA MET A 1 0.35 -48.04 20.19
C MET A 1 0.78 -47.92 21.64
N LYS A 2 2.10 -48.05 21.91
CA LYS A 2 2.64 -47.94 23.28
C LYS A 2 2.59 -46.47 23.72
N LYS A 3 2.33 -46.23 25.04
CA LYS A 3 2.26 -44.83 25.58
C LYS A 3 3.45 -43.92 25.20
N LYS A 4 4.66 -44.53 24.98
CA LYS A 4 5.85 -43.81 24.56
C LYS A 4 5.71 -43.22 23.11
N ASP A 5 5.07 -43.96 22.20
CA ASP A 5 4.89 -43.52 20.81
C ASP A 5 3.95 -42.32 20.75
N PHE A 6 2.90 -42.32 21.57
CA PHE A 6 1.96 -41.19 21.64
C PHE A 6 2.62 -39.91 22.18
N SER A 7 3.42 -39.99 23.25
CA SER A 7 4.13 -38.86 23.80
C SER A 7 5.15 -38.28 22.81
N THR A 8 5.85 -39.14 22.07
CA THR A 8 6.82 -38.69 21.04
C THR A 8 6.12 -38.01 19.89
N ILE A 9 5.01 -38.52 19.39
CA ILE A 9 4.19 -37.92 18.36
C ILE A 9 3.67 -36.56 18.83
N ALA A 10 3.14 -36.46 20.05
CA ALA A 10 2.67 -35.18 20.60
C ALA A 10 3.77 -34.13 20.68
N LEU A 11 4.99 -34.51 21.13
CA LEU A 11 6.15 -33.59 21.16
C LEU A 11 6.56 -33.13 19.77
N ILE A 12 6.53 -34.02 18.77
CA ILE A 12 6.82 -33.65 17.38
C ILE A 12 5.80 -32.64 16.83
N ILE A 13 4.51 -32.86 17.11
CA ILE A 13 3.45 -31.94 16.70
C ILE A 13 3.67 -30.56 17.35
N VAL A 14 3.89 -30.51 18.66
CA VAL A 14 4.14 -29.26 19.39
C VAL A 14 5.38 -28.55 18.85
N PHE A 15 6.43 -29.30 18.56
CA PHE A 15 7.64 -28.74 17.94
C PHE A 15 7.34 -28.08 16.59
N PHE A 16 6.65 -28.77 15.67
CA PHE A 16 6.32 -28.20 14.35
C PHE A 16 5.36 -27.02 14.43
N VAL A 17 4.39 -27.05 15.34
CA VAL A 17 3.51 -25.91 15.60
C VAL A 17 4.33 -24.70 16.09
N GLY A 18 5.24 -24.91 17.04
CA GLY A 18 6.11 -23.86 17.55
C GLY A 18 7.01 -23.27 16.46
N VAL A 19 7.61 -24.12 15.63
CA VAL A 19 8.44 -23.66 14.47
C VAL A 19 7.57 -22.89 13.46
N SER A 20 6.36 -23.35 13.16
CA SER A 20 5.45 -22.68 12.23
C SER A 20 5.06 -21.28 12.74
N VAL A 21 4.75 -21.14 14.02
CA VAL A 21 4.45 -19.84 14.64
C VAL A 21 5.66 -18.90 14.62
N LEU A 22 6.86 -19.45 14.88
CA LEU A 22 8.09 -18.67 14.85
C LEU A 22 8.44 -18.17 13.44
N LEU A 23 8.22 -18.99 12.43
CA LEU A 23 8.54 -18.65 11.03
C LEU A 23 7.45 -17.80 10.34
N TYR A 24 6.22 -17.80 10.89
CA TYR A 24 5.08 -17.10 10.29
C TYR A 24 5.38 -15.66 9.88
N PRO A 25 5.96 -14.78 10.72
CA PRO A 25 6.21 -13.39 10.34
C PRO A 25 7.15 -13.28 9.13
N THR A 26 8.21 -14.08 9.10
CA THR A 26 9.20 -14.05 8.02
C THR A 26 8.61 -14.55 6.69
N VAL A 27 7.87 -15.65 6.73
CA VAL A 27 7.26 -16.24 5.53
C VAL A 27 6.15 -15.32 5.01
N SER A 28 5.34 -14.77 5.90
CA SER A 28 4.24 -13.86 5.53
C SER A 28 4.77 -12.55 4.95
N ASP A 29 5.77 -11.92 5.57
CA ASP A 29 6.41 -10.70 5.06
C ASP A 29 7.03 -10.93 3.66
N TYR A 30 7.73 -12.05 3.46
CA TYR A 30 8.27 -12.43 2.16
C TYR A 30 7.17 -12.62 1.10
N TRP A 31 6.10 -13.33 1.45
CA TRP A 31 4.96 -13.55 0.56
C TRP A 31 4.29 -12.22 0.17
N ASN A 32 4.03 -11.36 1.12
CA ASN A 32 3.44 -10.05 0.88
C ASN A 32 4.36 -9.16 0.04
N SER A 33 5.66 -9.16 0.27
CA SER A 33 6.61 -8.38 -0.53
C SER A 33 6.67 -8.81 -2.00
N LEU A 34 6.51 -10.10 -2.28
CA LEU A 34 6.41 -10.61 -3.66
C LEU A 34 5.14 -10.08 -4.36
N HIS A 35 4.00 -10.12 -3.67
CA HIS A 35 2.74 -9.63 -4.24
C HIS A 35 2.76 -8.11 -4.43
N GLN A 36 3.32 -7.36 -3.48
CA GLN A 36 3.52 -5.91 -3.60
C GLN A 36 4.40 -5.57 -4.80
N SER A 37 5.52 -6.25 -4.97
CA SER A 37 6.42 -6.04 -6.11
C SER A 37 5.75 -6.37 -7.45
N GLN A 38 4.95 -7.44 -7.51
CA GLN A 38 4.19 -7.79 -8.70
C GLN A 38 3.10 -6.76 -9.00
N ALA A 39 2.41 -6.27 -7.99
CA ALA A 39 1.38 -5.24 -8.13
C ALA A 39 1.98 -3.94 -8.67
N ILE A 40 3.12 -3.50 -8.13
CA ILE A 40 3.86 -2.33 -8.61
C ILE A 40 4.32 -2.54 -10.06
N ALA A 41 4.88 -3.70 -10.40
CA ALA A 41 5.32 -4.00 -11.76
C ALA A 41 4.16 -3.96 -12.76
N THR A 42 3.00 -4.51 -12.40
CA THR A 42 1.79 -4.46 -13.24
C THR A 42 1.30 -3.03 -13.45
N TYR A 43 1.30 -2.22 -12.39
CA TYR A 43 0.94 -0.80 -12.47
C TYR A 43 1.91 -0.03 -13.38
N ALA A 44 3.22 -0.19 -13.16
CA ALA A 44 4.27 0.48 -13.94
C ALA A 44 4.19 0.10 -15.44
N ASP A 45 3.97 -1.19 -15.75
CA ASP A 45 3.77 -1.67 -17.12
C ASP A 45 2.51 -1.06 -17.76
N SER A 46 1.42 -0.93 -16.99
CA SER A 46 0.19 -0.29 -17.47
C SER A 46 0.39 1.19 -17.79
N VAL A 47 1.18 1.90 -16.98
CA VAL A 47 1.53 3.31 -17.22
C VAL A 47 2.48 3.45 -18.41
N GLU A 48 3.51 2.59 -18.52
CA GLU A 48 4.49 2.64 -19.60
C GLU A 48 3.87 2.37 -20.98
N ASN A 49 2.88 1.47 -21.03
CA ASN A 49 2.17 1.11 -22.25
C ASN A 49 0.96 2.01 -22.55
N MET A 50 0.69 3.02 -21.73
CA MET A 50 -0.42 3.95 -21.94
C MET A 50 -0.12 4.90 -23.10
N ASP A 51 -1.15 5.25 -23.87
CA ASP A 51 -1.07 6.30 -24.87
C ASP A 51 -0.81 7.67 -24.21
N GLU A 52 0.02 8.52 -24.83
CA GLU A 52 0.39 9.82 -24.28
C GLU A 52 -0.84 10.72 -24.02
N GLN A 53 -1.86 10.65 -24.89
CA GLN A 53 -3.09 11.43 -24.70
C GLN A 53 -3.92 10.93 -23.51
N ASP A 54 -3.92 9.63 -23.26
CA ASP A 54 -4.65 9.05 -22.13
C ASP A 54 -3.91 9.32 -20.83
N TYR A 55 -2.57 9.31 -20.85
CA TYR A 55 -1.75 9.74 -19.72
C TYR A 55 -2.00 11.21 -19.37
N GLU A 56 -1.99 12.13 -20.37
CA GLU A 56 -2.28 13.54 -20.15
C GLU A 56 -3.68 13.76 -19.56
N LYS A 57 -4.70 13.08 -20.07
CA LYS A 57 -6.06 13.17 -19.53
C LYS A 57 -6.14 12.73 -18.08
N LEU A 58 -5.51 11.59 -17.75
CA LEU A 58 -5.46 11.06 -16.40
C LEU A 58 -4.76 12.01 -15.44
N TRP A 59 -3.63 12.57 -15.87
CA TRP A 59 -2.86 13.55 -15.11
C TRP A 59 -3.66 14.84 -14.86
N ASP A 60 -4.25 15.40 -15.91
CA ASP A 60 -5.05 16.63 -15.83
C ASP A 60 -6.30 16.44 -14.96
N ALA A 61 -6.92 15.26 -15.01
CA ALA A 61 -8.05 14.93 -14.14
C ALA A 61 -7.62 14.92 -12.66
N ALA A 62 -6.49 14.30 -12.34
CA ALA A 62 -5.95 14.26 -10.98
C ALA A 62 -5.55 15.67 -10.47
N VAL A 63 -4.92 16.48 -11.31
CA VAL A 63 -4.58 17.87 -10.98
C VAL A 63 -5.84 18.72 -10.77
N SER A 64 -6.86 18.54 -11.62
CA SER A 64 -8.14 19.26 -11.51
C SER A 64 -8.87 18.86 -10.23
N TYR A 65 -8.84 17.58 -9.85
CA TYR A 65 -9.38 17.10 -8.58
C TYR A 65 -8.69 17.80 -7.39
N ASN A 66 -7.36 17.84 -7.37
CA ASN A 66 -6.61 18.52 -6.32
C ASN A 66 -6.96 20.02 -6.22
N GLN A 67 -7.14 20.68 -7.34
CA GLN A 67 -7.55 22.10 -7.37
C GLN A 67 -8.97 22.30 -6.83
N LYS A 68 -9.92 21.44 -7.21
CA LYS A 68 -11.29 21.47 -6.67
C LYS A 68 -11.28 21.25 -5.15
N LEU A 69 -10.49 20.28 -4.69
CA LEU A 69 -10.35 19.96 -3.27
C LEU A 69 -9.82 21.16 -2.47
N PHE A 70 -8.78 21.83 -2.96
CA PHE A 70 -8.25 23.04 -2.34
C PHE A 70 -9.25 24.19 -2.30
N GLN A 71 -9.98 24.43 -3.40
CA GLN A 71 -10.98 25.51 -3.49
C GLN A 71 -12.20 25.26 -2.61
N SER A 72 -12.61 24.01 -2.43
CA SER A 72 -13.75 23.65 -1.60
C SER A 72 -13.50 23.87 -0.11
N GLY A 73 -12.25 23.88 0.32
CA GLY A 73 -11.87 23.95 1.74
C GLY A 73 -12.40 22.79 2.58
N HIS A 74 -12.81 21.69 1.95
CA HIS A 74 -13.27 20.50 2.65
C HIS A 74 -12.10 19.85 3.40
N GLY A 75 -12.39 19.37 4.61
CA GLY A 75 -11.46 18.53 5.36
C GLY A 75 -11.46 17.09 4.85
N LEU A 76 -10.74 16.23 5.56
CA LEU A 76 -10.70 14.79 5.28
C LEU A 76 -12.11 14.17 5.29
N GLY A 77 -12.33 13.26 4.34
CA GLY A 77 -13.60 12.58 4.13
C GLY A 77 -14.38 13.13 2.93
N LEU A 78 -14.82 12.23 2.07
CA LEU A 78 -15.56 12.51 0.86
C LEU A 78 -17.04 12.15 1.05
N LYS A 79 -17.93 12.83 0.33
CA LYS A 79 -19.31 12.39 0.17
C LYS A 79 -19.36 11.19 -0.78
N ASP A 80 -20.43 10.41 -0.73
CA ASP A 80 -20.55 9.20 -1.53
C ASP A 80 -20.40 9.46 -3.05
N GLU A 81 -20.95 10.58 -3.55
CA GLU A 81 -20.80 11.00 -4.94
C GLU A 81 -19.35 11.36 -5.33
N GLU A 82 -18.61 11.95 -4.39
CA GLU A 82 -17.20 12.33 -4.58
C GLU A 82 -16.26 11.11 -4.52
N LYS A 83 -16.68 10.04 -3.84
CA LYS A 83 -15.91 8.79 -3.75
C LYS A 83 -15.87 8.02 -5.07
N GLU A 84 -16.93 8.06 -5.86
CA GLU A 84 -16.93 7.44 -7.18
C GLU A 84 -15.86 8.11 -8.08
N GLU A 85 -15.90 9.46 -8.19
CA GLU A 85 -14.87 10.21 -8.93
C GLU A 85 -13.46 9.89 -8.41
N TYR A 86 -13.26 9.90 -7.10
CA TYR A 86 -11.98 9.62 -6.47
C TYR A 86 -11.43 8.23 -6.80
N ASN A 87 -12.26 7.20 -6.77
CA ASN A 87 -11.85 5.81 -7.00
C ASN A 87 -11.47 5.53 -8.47
N GLU A 88 -11.95 6.34 -9.41
CA GLU A 88 -11.60 6.22 -10.82
C GLU A 88 -10.28 6.92 -11.17
N LEU A 89 -9.87 7.92 -10.36
CA LEU A 89 -8.68 8.71 -10.61
C LEU A 89 -7.41 7.91 -10.31
N LEU A 90 -6.47 7.91 -11.27
CA LEU A 90 -5.18 7.20 -11.20
C LEU A 90 -5.25 5.66 -11.16
N ASP A 91 -6.44 5.05 -11.22
CA ASP A 91 -6.56 3.59 -11.31
C ASP A 91 -6.34 3.08 -12.75
N VAL A 92 -5.08 3.12 -13.16
CA VAL A 92 -4.66 2.73 -14.53
C VAL A 92 -4.83 1.24 -14.80
N SER A 93 -4.63 0.43 -13.77
CA SER A 93 -4.63 -1.03 -13.87
C SER A 93 -5.99 -1.68 -13.58
N GLY A 94 -6.98 -0.91 -13.11
CA GLY A 94 -8.27 -1.44 -12.65
C GLY A 94 -8.16 -2.28 -11.36
N THR A 95 -7.08 -2.11 -10.61
CA THR A 95 -6.80 -2.87 -9.38
C THR A 95 -6.94 -2.04 -8.10
N GLY A 96 -7.30 -0.76 -8.23
CA GLY A 96 -7.37 0.20 -7.14
C GLY A 96 -6.01 0.77 -6.72
N ILE A 97 -4.93 0.46 -7.44
CA ILE A 97 -3.60 1.06 -7.22
C ILE A 97 -3.55 2.39 -7.96
N MET A 98 -3.25 3.46 -7.23
CA MET A 98 -3.11 4.81 -7.82
C MET A 98 -1.66 5.23 -8.05
N SER A 99 -0.72 4.64 -7.32
CA SER A 99 0.71 4.93 -7.42
C SER A 99 1.51 3.95 -6.55
N TYR A 100 2.81 4.18 -6.42
CA TYR A 100 3.64 3.49 -5.45
C TYR A 100 4.63 4.47 -4.80
N VAL A 101 5.08 4.15 -3.59
CA VAL A 101 6.09 4.92 -2.86
C VAL A 101 7.39 4.13 -2.77
N GLU A 102 8.50 4.79 -3.10
CA GLU A 102 9.83 4.23 -2.92
C GLU A 102 10.64 5.05 -1.93
N ILE A 103 11.22 4.36 -0.94
CA ILE A 103 12.07 4.97 0.07
C ILE A 103 13.38 4.17 0.10
N PRO A 104 14.36 4.54 -0.73
CA PRO A 104 15.57 3.73 -0.96
C PRO A 104 16.38 3.49 0.31
N LYS A 105 16.51 4.48 1.20
CA LYS A 105 17.28 4.37 2.44
C LYS A 105 16.83 3.20 3.32
N ILE A 106 15.55 2.91 3.36
CA ILE A 106 14.96 1.83 4.16
C ILE A 106 14.56 0.61 3.32
N LYS A 107 14.87 0.63 2.02
CA LYS A 107 14.50 -0.42 1.04
C LYS A 107 13.00 -0.71 1.08
N CYS A 108 12.20 0.34 1.11
CA CYS A 108 10.75 0.28 1.10
C CYS A 108 10.27 0.62 -0.32
N SER A 109 9.44 -0.26 -0.89
CA SER A 109 8.73 -0.04 -2.16
C SER A 109 7.34 -0.65 -1.98
N LEU A 110 6.30 0.18 -1.92
CA LEU A 110 4.95 -0.20 -1.53
C LEU A 110 3.92 0.40 -2.48
N PRO A 111 2.95 -0.39 -2.94
CA PRO A 111 1.82 0.13 -3.72
C PRO A 111 0.92 1.00 -2.81
N ILE A 112 0.37 2.04 -3.41
CA ILE A 112 -0.59 2.95 -2.78
C ILE A 112 -1.95 2.68 -3.41
N TYR A 113 -2.91 2.30 -2.57
CA TYR A 113 -4.29 2.06 -2.97
C TYR A 113 -5.20 3.21 -2.59
N HIS A 114 -6.34 3.29 -3.27
CA HIS A 114 -7.43 4.17 -2.84
C HIS A 114 -7.97 3.76 -1.48
N GLY A 115 -8.22 4.76 -0.63
CA GLY A 115 -8.80 4.54 0.69
C GLY A 115 -7.87 3.91 1.71
N THR A 116 -8.40 3.72 2.90
CA THR A 116 -7.66 3.18 4.06
C THR A 116 -8.44 2.05 4.72
N ASP A 117 -9.14 1.26 3.93
CA ASP A 117 -9.86 0.10 4.42
C ASP A 117 -8.89 -0.91 5.04
N GLU A 118 -9.39 -1.69 6.01
CA GLU A 118 -8.57 -2.66 6.72
C GLU A 118 -7.89 -3.64 5.76
N GLY A 119 -8.57 -4.07 4.70
CA GLY A 119 -8.00 -4.95 3.67
C GLY A 119 -6.77 -4.35 2.99
N VAL A 120 -6.83 -3.07 2.65
CA VAL A 120 -5.69 -2.32 2.06
C VAL A 120 -4.55 -2.22 3.07
N LEU A 121 -4.84 -1.75 4.29
CA LEU A 121 -3.82 -1.50 5.29
C LEU A 121 -3.11 -2.77 5.79
N GLN A 122 -3.70 -3.95 5.62
CA GLN A 122 -3.05 -5.23 5.95
C GLN A 122 -1.91 -5.61 4.98
N ILE A 123 -1.94 -5.12 3.76
CA ILE A 123 -1.02 -5.55 2.69
C ILE A 123 -0.24 -4.41 2.03
N ALA A 124 -0.67 -3.16 2.18
CA ALA A 124 -0.17 -2.02 1.41
C ALA A 124 -0.28 -0.71 2.18
N VAL A 125 -0.08 0.38 1.44
CA VAL A 125 -0.34 1.76 1.89
C VAL A 125 -1.65 2.22 1.30
N GLY A 126 -2.47 2.90 2.10
CA GLY A 126 -3.71 3.53 1.67
C GLY A 126 -3.56 5.05 1.57
N HIS A 127 -4.14 5.63 0.53
CA HIS A 127 -4.29 7.06 0.41
C HIS A 127 -5.54 7.53 1.17
N ILE A 128 -5.40 8.54 2.01
CA ILE A 128 -6.54 9.05 2.81
C ILE A 128 -7.47 9.87 1.92
N GLU A 129 -8.71 9.41 1.80
CA GLU A 129 -9.78 10.09 1.09
C GLU A 129 -9.95 11.54 1.57
N GLY A 130 -10.07 12.48 0.62
CA GLY A 130 -10.16 13.91 0.91
C GLY A 130 -8.83 14.60 1.14
N SER A 131 -7.70 13.89 1.09
CA SER A 131 -6.38 14.49 0.88
C SER A 131 -6.07 14.61 -0.62
N SER A 132 -5.05 15.39 -0.98
CA SER A 132 -4.67 15.55 -2.38
C SER A 132 -4.08 14.28 -2.96
N LEU A 133 -4.43 13.96 -4.21
CA LEU A 133 -3.82 12.87 -4.95
C LEU A 133 -2.29 13.05 -5.10
N PRO A 134 -1.50 11.97 -5.22
CA PRO A 134 -0.04 12.00 -5.20
C PRO A 134 0.60 12.47 -6.51
N VAL A 135 0.08 13.54 -7.10
CA VAL A 135 0.60 14.18 -8.33
C VAL A 135 1.37 15.48 -8.05
N GLY A 136 1.49 15.85 -6.77
CA GLY A 136 2.18 17.07 -6.36
C GLY A 136 1.47 18.36 -6.78
N GLY A 137 2.20 19.47 -6.77
CA GLY A 137 1.70 20.78 -7.14
C GLY A 137 1.53 21.73 -5.97
N LEU A 138 1.22 23.00 -6.30
CA LEU A 138 0.97 24.04 -5.29
C LEU A 138 -0.36 23.80 -4.58
N ASN A 139 -0.38 24.05 -3.27
CA ASN A 139 -1.56 23.90 -2.43
C ASN A 139 -2.09 22.45 -2.32
N THR A 140 -1.22 21.48 -2.50
CA THR A 140 -1.54 20.06 -2.35
C THR A 140 -0.96 19.49 -1.07
N HIS A 141 -1.69 18.56 -0.46
CA HIS A 141 -1.26 17.81 0.71
C HIS A 141 -1.75 16.36 0.58
N CYS A 142 -0.91 15.50 0.05
CA CYS A 142 -1.15 14.06 -0.05
C CYS A 142 -0.88 13.39 1.30
N VAL A 143 -1.82 12.59 1.77
CA VAL A 143 -1.67 11.86 3.04
C VAL A 143 -1.78 10.36 2.81
N LEU A 144 -0.74 9.65 3.19
CA LEU A 144 -0.63 8.21 3.08
C LEU A 144 -0.69 7.57 4.48
N SER A 145 -1.40 6.47 4.59
CA SER A 145 -1.50 5.67 5.81
C SER A 145 -1.01 4.26 5.57
N GLY A 146 -0.24 3.74 6.50
CA GLY A 146 0.25 2.37 6.45
C GLY A 146 0.62 1.87 7.83
N HIS A 147 0.47 0.59 8.06
CA HIS A 147 0.81 0.00 9.34
C HIS A 147 2.32 0.04 9.64
N ARG A 148 2.63 0.12 10.92
CA ARG A 148 3.94 -0.09 11.47
C ARG A 148 3.91 -1.29 12.40
N GLY A 149 4.84 -2.24 12.20
CA GLY A 149 4.99 -3.38 13.11
C GLY A 149 4.00 -4.52 12.94
N LEU A 150 3.38 -4.68 11.75
CA LEU A 150 2.58 -5.86 11.46
C LEU A 150 3.48 -7.11 11.41
N PRO A 151 3.06 -8.22 12.05
CA PRO A 151 3.78 -9.48 11.93
C PRO A 151 3.81 -10.04 10.51
N SER A 152 2.81 -9.70 9.69
CA SER A 152 2.62 -10.22 8.35
C SER A 152 3.30 -9.41 7.25
N ALA A 153 3.61 -8.13 7.50
CA ALA A 153 4.20 -7.23 6.52
C ALA A 153 4.95 -6.08 7.20
N LYS A 154 6.14 -5.75 6.70
CA LYS A 154 6.94 -4.66 7.27
C LYS A 154 6.36 -3.28 7.04
N LEU A 155 5.77 -3.06 5.88
CA LEU A 155 5.20 -1.77 5.47
C LEU A 155 6.08 -0.58 5.94
N PHE A 156 5.52 0.34 6.72
CA PHE A 156 6.22 1.52 7.24
C PHE A 156 7.01 1.29 8.56
N SER A 157 7.37 0.04 8.88
CA SER A 157 8.06 -0.29 10.15
C SER A 157 9.39 0.41 10.37
N ASN A 158 10.06 0.86 9.31
CA ASN A 158 11.39 1.44 9.37
C ASN A 158 11.42 2.96 9.12
N LEU A 159 10.28 3.66 9.13
CA LEU A 159 10.24 5.12 8.90
C LEU A 159 11.05 5.92 9.93
N ASP A 160 11.24 5.39 11.14
CA ASP A 160 12.08 5.98 12.18
C ASP A 160 13.57 6.05 11.85
N LYS A 161 13.99 5.40 10.76
CA LYS A 161 15.38 5.47 10.26
C LYS A 161 15.62 6.61 9.27
N LEU A 162 14.56 7.33 8.91
CA LEU A 162 14.68 8.49 8.02
C LEU A 162 15.24 9.68 8.75
N GLU A 163 16.02 10.46 8.04
CA GLU A 163 16.67 11.68 8.51
C GLU A 163 16.36 12.82 7.54
N GLU A 164 16.59 14.04 8.00
CA GLU A 164 16.41 15.23 7.16
C GLU A 164 17.33 15.16 5.93
N GLY A 165 16.74 15.33 4.75
CA GLY A 165 17.45 15.24 3.46
C GLY A 165 17.31 13.88 2.75
N ASP A 166 16.66 12.88 3.36
CA ASP A 166 16.32 11.65 2.68
C ASP A 166 15.25 11.88 1.61
N ILE A 167 15.31 11.11 0.53
CA ILE A 167 14.40 11.20 -0.61
C ILE A 167 13.35 10.10 -0.50
N LEU A 168 12.10 10.46 -0.80
CA LEU A 168 10.95 9.60 -0.90
C LEU A 168 10.49 9.54 -2.36
#